data_04ea06ab4af824ad792f6472ace14733
#
_entry.id   04ea06ab4af824ad792f6472ace14733
#
_cell.length_a   1.000
_cell.length_b   1.000
_cell.length_c   1.000
_cell.angle_alpha   90.00
_cell.angle_beta   90.00
_cell.angle_gamma   90.00
#
_symmetry.space_group_name_H-M   'P 1'
#
loop_
_entity.id
_entity.type
_entity.pdbx_description
1 polymer ?
#
loop_
_entity_poly.entity_id
_entity_poly.type
_entity_poly.pdbx_seq_one_letter_code
_entity_poly.pdbx_strand_id
1 'polypeptide(L)'
;ENLQAEFLAINPFGKLPTLVDSSISMPNGEPLTIFESGAILLHLAESYSDDIKTIENKSLTNQWLQFANSTLSIALFVPSHREKEFPRLMKELDRQLATNQPLVGSIWGAADCAIQAYLAYLPLLFPQINLDPYPSIRTTIEHVQQRPAYRKAMGHD
;
A
#
# COMPACT_ATOMS: atom_id res chain seq x y z
N GLU A 1 11.35 -7.66 18.78
CA GLU A 1 10.96 -8.86 17.97
C GLU A 1 11.63 -8.83 16.59
N ASN A 2 11.50 -7.78 15.80
CA ASN A 2 12.08 -7.67 14.45
C ASN A 2 13.62 -7.50 14.39
N LEU A 3 14.30 -7.38 15.51
CA LEU A 3 15.77 -7.35 15.62
C LEU A 3 16.35 -8.63 16.26
N GLN A 4 15.53 -9.67 16.42
CA GLN A 4 16.00 -10.99 16.86
C GLN A 4 16.70 -11.72 15.72
N ALA A 5 17.68 -12.55 16.07
CA ALA A 5 18.54 -13.25 15.09
C ALA A 5 17.72 -14.07 14.07
N GLU A 6 16.66 -14.71 14.54
CA GLU A 6 15.75 -15.51 13.70
C GLU A 6 15.05 -14.66 12.62
N PHE A 7 14.56 -13.48 12.99
CA PHE A 7 13.95 -12.58 12.01
C PHE A 7 15.00 -11.93 11.09
N LEU A 8 16.18 -11.58 11.63
CA LEU A 8 17.25 -11.01 10.83
C LEU A 8 17.84 -12.00 9.82
N ALA A 9 17.72 -13.31 10.07
CA ALA A 9 18.06 -14.34 9.10
C ALA A 9 17.10 -14.34 7.89
N ILE A 10 15.83 -13.92 8.11
CA ILE A 10 14.82 -13.82 7.05
C ILE A 10 14.90 -12.45 6.35
N ASN A 11 15.00 -11.37 7.12
CA ASN A 11 15.18 -10.01 6.60
C ASN A 11 16.31 -9.29 7.33
N PRO A 12 17.50 -9.18 6.72
CA PRO A 12 18.68 -8.61 7.38
C PRO A 12 18.53 -7.13 7.76
N PHE A 13 17.56 -6.41 7.16
CA PHE A 13 17.27 -5.01 7.51
C PHE A 13 16.37 -4.87 8.73
N GLY A 14 15.79 -5.97 9.25
CA GLY A 14 14.91 -5.95 10.42
C GLY A 14 13.66 -5.10 10.23
N LYS A 15 13.14 -4.98 9.01
CA LYS A 15 11.97 -4.16 8.68
C LYS A 15 10.74 -5.02 8.41
N LEU A 16 9.57 -4.47 8.75
CA LEU A 16 8.27 -5.04 8.44
C LEU A 16 7.58 -4.21 7.35
N PRO A 17 6.80 -4.83 6.48
CA PRO A 17 6.48 -6.27 6.40
C PRO A 17 7.59 -7.10 5.73
N THR A 18 7.55 -8.42 5.97
CA THR A 18 8.34 -9.43 5.25
C THR A 18 7.41 -10.60 4.92
N LEU A 19 7.49 -11.10 3.69
CA LEU A 19 6.75 -12.27 3.20
C LEU A 19 7.73 -13.43 2.99
N VAL A 20 7.33 -14.62 3.44
CA VAL A 20 7.97 -15.89 3.06
C VAL A 20 6.93 -16.68 2.26
N ASP A 21 7.21 -16.90 0.98
CA ASP A 21 6.34 -17.67 0.09
C ASP A 21 6.92 -19.08 -0.06
N SER A 22 6.37 -20.03 0.67
CA SER A 22 6.78 -21.42 0.65
C SER A 22 6.32 -22.20 -0.59
N SER A 23 5.47 -21.62 -1.42
CA SER A 23 5.06 -22.24 -2.69
C SER A 23 6.13 -22.10 -3.78
N ILE A 24 7.10 -21.20 -3.58
CA ILE A 24 8.18 -20.91 -4.52
C ILE A 24 9.52 -21.28 -3.88
N SER A 25 10.21 -22.24 -4.48
CA SER A 25 11.54 -22.65 -4.05
C SER A 25 12.62 -21.92 -4.84
N MET A 26 13.54 -21.29 -4.13
CA MET A 26 14.70 -20.63 -4.72
C MET A 26 15.74 -21.69 -5.17
N PRO A 27 16.74 -21.35 -6.03
CA PRO A 27 17.77 -22.29 -6.47
C PRO A 27 18.58 -22.94 -5.35
N ASN A 28 18.65 -22.32 -4.17
CA ASN A 28 19.32 -22.86 -2.98
C ASN A 28 18.41 -23.78 -2.14
N GLY A 29 17.17 -24.03 -2.58
CA GLY A 29 16.20 -24.88 -1.89
C GLY A 29 15.37 -24.16 -0.81
N GLU A 30 15.70 -22.91 -0.49
CA GLU A 30 14.94 -22.12 0.50
C GLU A 30 13.66 -21.51 -0.11
N PRO A 31 12.65 -21.20 0.69
CA PRO A 31 11.46 -20.50 0.22
C PRO A 31 11.79 -19.08 -0.26
N LEU A 32 10.99 -18.56 -1.20
CA LEU A 32 11.12 -17.18 -1.63
C LEU A 32 10.82 -16.22 -0.48
N THR A 33 11.76 -15.33 -0.19
CA THR A 33 11.60 -14.30 0.84
C THR A 33 11.66 -12.92 0.22
N ILE A 34 10.65 -12.07 0.52
CA ILE A 34 10.51 -10.73 -0.04
C ILE A 34 10.28 -9.74 1.11
N PHE A 35 11.01 -8.65 1.12
CA PHE A 35 10.73 -7.46 1.94
C PHE A 35 10.39 -6.27 1.05
N GLU A 36 9.99 -5.13 1.62
CA GLU A 36 9.35 -3.98 1.02
C GLU A 36 7.88 -4.24 0.64
N SER A 37 6.97 -3.48 1.25
CA SER A 37 5.52 -3.66 1.06
C SER A 37 5.08 -3.56 -0.40
N GLY A 38 5.71 -2.69 -1.19
CA GLY A 38 5.42 -2.57 -2.63
C GLY A 38 5.83 -3.81 -3.42
N ALA A 39 7.00 -4.40 -3.11
CA ALA A 39 7.46 -5.62 -3.75
C ALA A 39 6.58 -6.82 -3.36
N ILE A 40 6.17 -6.89 -2.10
CA ILE A 40 5.25 -7.93 -1.61
C ILE A 40 3.89 -7.82 -2.31
N LEU A 41 3.32 -6.61 -2.40
CA LEU A 41 2.04 -6.40 -3.10
C LEU A 41 2.12 -6.75 -4.58
N LEU A 42 3.22 -6.39 -5.25
CA LEU A 42 3.43 -6.74 -6.66
C LEU A 42 3.52 -8.25 -6.85
N HIS A 43 4.30 -8.93 -6.00
CA HIS A 43 4.41 -10.39 -6.02
C HIS A 43 3.06 -11.09 -5.81
N LEU A 44 2.29 -10.66 -4.82
CA LEU A 44 0.97 -11.21 -4.55
C LEU A 44 -0.01 -10.98 -5.71
N ALA A 45 0.04 -9.80 -6.33
CA ALA A 45 -0.79 -9.48 -7.48
C ALA A 45 -0.40 -10.31 -8.72
N GLU A 46 0.88 -10.53 -8.98
CA GLU A 46 1.35 -11.35 -10.10
C GLU A 46 1.07 -12.84 -9.92
N SER A 47 1.26 -13.34 -8.69
CA SER A 47 1.24 -14.79 -8.44
C SER A 47 -0.13 -15.31 -8.02
N TYR A 48 -0.96 -14.48 -7.38
CA TYR A 48 -2.19 -14.92 -6.69
C TYR A 48 -3.44 -14.13 -7.05
N SER A 49 -3.38 -13.22 -8.03
CA SER A 49 -4.51 -12.40 -8.42
C SER A 49 -4.66 -12.33 -9.94
N ASP A 50 -5.81 -11.81 -10.38
CA ASP A 50 -6.14 -11.57 -11.79
C ASP A 50 -6.03 -10.09 -12.19
N ASP A 51 -5.64 -9.20 -11.30
CA ASP A 51 -5.66 -7.75 -11.51
C ASP A 51 -4.56 -7.23 -12.45
N ILE A 52 -3.43 -7.95 -12.60
CA ILE A 52 -2.30 -7.49 -13.40
C ILE A 52 -1.87 -8.47 -14.51
N LYS A 53 -2.85 -8.97 -15.29
CA LYS A 53 -2.59 -9.93 -16.36
C LYS A 53 -1.89 -9.35 -17.59
N THR A 54 -1.97 -8.04 -17.82
CA THR A 54 -1.33 -7.38 -18.95
C THR A 54 -0.08 -6.61 -18.53
N ILE A 55 0.83 -6.36 -19.48
CA ILE A 55 2.02 -5.58 -19.21
C ILE A 55 1.70 -4.14 -18.82
N GLU A 56 0.63 -3.58 -19.38
CA GLU A 56 0.13 -2.24 -19.06
C GLU A 56 -0.31 -2.19 -17.59
N ASN A 57 -1.18 -3.11 -17.18
CA ASN A 57 -1.67 -3.18 -15.80
C ASN A 57 -0.53 -3.40 -14.81
N LYS A 58 0.45 -4.26 -15.16
CA LYS A 58 1.64 -4.48 -14.34
C LYS A 58 2.46 -3.19 -14.18
N SER A 59 2.69 -2.47 -15.28
CA SER A 59 3.47 -1.23 -15.28
C SER A 59 2.77 -0.14 -14.47
N LEU A 60 1.45 0.04 -14.67
CA LEU A 60 0.65 1.01 -13.93
C LEU A 60 0.54 0.66 -12.44
N THR A 61 0.36 -0.62 -12.10
CA THR A 61 0.36 -1.08 -10.71
C THR A 61 1.71 -0.77 -10.04
N ASN A 62 2.82 -1.12 -10.68
CA ASN A 62 4.15 -0.78 -10.15
C ASN A 62 4.33 0.74 -9.97
N GLN A 63 3.86 1.57 -10.91
CA GLN A 63 3.87 3.03 -10.78
C GLN A 63 3.16 3.48 -9.50
N TRP A 64 1.96 2.95 -9.21
CA TRP A 64 1.21 3.31 -8.00
C TRP A 64 1.87 2.80 -6.72
N LEU A 65 2.48 1.61 -6.74
CA LEU A 65 3.24 1.08 -5.61
C LEU A 65 4.45 1.97 -5.28
N GLN A 66 5.20 2.40 -6.31
CA GLN A 66 6.32 3.33 -6.14
C GLN A 66 5.83 4.69 -5.65
N PHE A 67 4.75 5.23 -6.24
CA PHE A 67 4.16 6.48 -5.77
C PHE A 67 3.74 6.41 -4.30
N ALA A 68 3.08 5.33 -3.88
CA ALA A 68 2.67 5.13 -2.49
C ALA A 68 3.88 5.13 -1.54
N ASN A 69 4.92 4.36 -1.86
CA ASN A 69 6.04 4.13 -0.96
C ASN A 69 7.11 5.24 -0.98
N SER A 70 7.27 5.97 -2.07
CA SER A 70 8.32 6.99 -2.19
C SER A 70 7.79 8.43 -2.20
N THR A 71 6.58 8.67 -2.71
CA THR A 71 6.02 10.02 -2.82
C THR A 71 4.99 10.29 -1.74
N LEU A 72 3.94 9.47 -1.68
CA LEU A 72 2.84 9.65 -0.74
C LEU A 72 3.31 9.46 0.71
N SER A 73 4.08 8.40 0.99
CA SER A 73 4.59 8.14 2.33
C SER A 73 5.46 9.30 2.85
N ILE A 74 6.35 9.84 2.01
CA ILE A 74 7.19 10.99 2.40
C ILE A 74 6.33 12.22 2.69
N ALA A 75 5.35 12.51 1.82
CA ALA A 75 4.44 13.63 2.03
C ALA A 75 3.56 13.48 3.29
N LEU A 76 3.30 12.26 3.75
CA LEU A 76 2.56 12.01 4.99
C LEU A 76 3.45 12.04 6.23
N PHE A 77 4.58 11.35 6.21
CA PHE A 77 5.36 11.06 7.41
C PHE A 77 6.54 12.01 7.67
N VAL A 78 7.00 12.74 6.64
CA VAL A 78 8.08 13.72 6.80
C VAL A 78 7.49 15.13 6.96
N PRO A 79 7.59 15.77 8.14
CA PRO A 79 6.91 17.04 8.44
C PRO A 79 7.17 18.14 7.42
N SER A 80 8.42 18.34 7.01
CA SER A 80 8.80 19.38 6.04
C SER A 80 8.23 19.15 4.63
N HIS A 81 8.00 17.90 4.24
CA HIS A 81 7.35 17.54 2.98
C HIS A 81 5.83 17.63 3.12
N ARG A 82 5.28 17.25 4.26
CA ARG A 82 3.85 17.37 4.53
C ARG A 82 3.37 18.83 4.42
N GLU A 83 4.11 19.78 4.93
CA GLU A 83 3.76 21.20 4.82
C GLU A 83 3.75 21.71 3.38
N LYS A 84 4.66 21.21 2.54
CA LYS A 84 4.85 21.72 1.18
C LYS A 84 4.07 20.95 0.11
N GLU A 85 4.10 19.63 0.18
CA GLU A 85 3.62 18.74 -0.90
C GLU A 85 2.22 18.19 -0.64
N PHE A 86 1.83 17.99 0.62
CA PHE A 86 0.58 17.33 0.98
C PHE A 86 -0.65 17.95 0.30
N PRO A 87 -0.90 19.28 0.36
CA PRO A 87 -2.12 19.84 -0.22
C PRO A 87 -2.22 19.60 -1.72
N ARG A 88 -1.10 19.70 -2.45
CA ARG A 88 -1.05 19.47 -3.89
C ARG A 88 -1.31 18.01 -4.24
N LEU A 89 -0.65 17.10 -3.53
CA LEU A 89 -0.80 15.66 -3.76
C LEU A 89 -2.20 15.18 -3.41
N MET A 90 -2.76 15.63 -2.29
CA MET A 90 -4.12 15.24 -1.87
C MET A 90 -5.17 15.75 -2.84
N LYS A 91 -5.05 16.98 -3.33
CA LYS A 91 -5.97 17.52 -4.33
C LYS A 91 -5.99 16.67 -5.61
N GLU A 92 -4.82 16.28 -6.11
CA GLU A 92 -4.74 15.46 -7.32
C GLU A 92 -5.22 14.02 -7.04
N LEU A 93 -4.86 13.45 -5.91
CA LEU A 93 -5.30 12.11 -5.54
C LEU A 93 -6.82 12.04 -5.32
N ASP A 94 -7.41 13.06 -4.69
CA ASP A 94 -8.87 13.20 -4.56
C ASP A 94 -9.57 13.20 -5.92
N ARG A 95 -9.00 13.93 -6.88
CA ARG A 95 -9.51 13.97 -8.27
C ARG A 95 -9.43 12.59 -8.95
N GLN A 96 -8.36 11.84 -8.75
CA GLN A 96 -8.21 10.48 -9.28
C GLN A 96 -9.24 9.52 -8.67
N LEU A 97 -9.45 9.61 -7.37
CA LEU A 97 -10.39 8.76 -6.63
C LEU A 97 -11.86 9.13 -6.86
N ALA A 98 -12.16 10.33 -7.38
CA ALA A 98 -13.52 10.79 -7.65
C ALA A 98 -14.26 9.93 -8.68
N THR A 99 -13.56 9.18 -9.51
CA THR A 99 -14.18 8.26 -10.47
C THR A 99 -14.84 7.05 -9.81
N ASN A 100 -14.51 6.78 -8.56
CA ASN A 100 -14.91 5.57 -7.81
C ASN A 100 -14.61 4.26 -8.57
N GLN A 101 -13.57 4.29 -9.40
CA GLN A 101 -13.07 3.14 -10.16
C GLN A 101 -11.74 2.69 -9.56
N PRO A 102 -11.33 1.43 -9.76
CA PRO A 102 -9.99 0.98 -9.42
C PRO A 102 -8.93 1.85 -10.09
N LEU A 103 -7.78 2.05 -9.42
CA LEU A 103 -6.66 2.84 -9.94
C LEU A 103 -6.01 2.21 -11.16
N VAL A 104 -6.12 0.88 -11.28
CA VAL A 104 -5.63 0.10 -12.43
C VAL A 104 -6.63 -0.97 -12.80
N GLY A 105 -6.90 -1.12 -14.10
CA GLY A 105 -7.79 -2.15 -14.62
C GLY A 105 -9.25 -1.95 -14.22
N SER A 106 -9.96 -3.04 -13.96
CA SER A 106 -11.40 -3.05 -13.67
C SER A 106 -11.78 -3.64 -12.31
N ILE A 107 -10.81 -4.12 -11.56
CA ILE A 107 -11.00 -4.70 -10.22
C ILE A 107 -10.08 -4.02 -9.21
N TRP A 108 -10.55 -3.93 -7.97
CA TRP A 108 -9.74 -3.45 -6.85
C TRP A 108 -8.51 -4.35 -6.66
N GLY A 109 -7.32 -3.78 -6.68
CA GLY A 109 -6.07 -4.54 -6.73
C GLY A 109 -4.95 -3.97 -5.86
N ALA A 110 -3.71 -4.34 -6.17
CA ALA A 110 -2.53 -3.96 -5.40
C ALA A 110 -2.28 -2.44 -5.38
N ALA A 111 -2.57 -1.74 -6.48
CA ALA A 111 -2.48 -0.28 -6.56
C ALA A 111 -3.42 0.40 -5.56
N ASP A 112 -4.68 -0.05 -5.54
CA ASP A 112 -5.69 0.45 -4.59
C ASP A 112 -5.30 0.14 -3.16
N CYS A 113 -4.84 -1.09 -2.90
CA CYS A 113 -4.38 -1.50 -1.58
C CYS A 113 -3.29 -0.58 -1.05
N ALA A 114 -2.25 -0.31 -1.84
CA ALA A 114 -1.14 0.53 -1.44
C ALA A 114 -1.57 1.96 -1.10
N ILE A 115 -2.34 2.60 -1.98
CA ILE A 115 -2.80 3.97 -1.77
C ILE A 115 -3.76 4.06 -0.58
N GLN A 116 -4.77 3.19 -0.54
CA GLN A 116 -5.81 3.23 0.49
C GLN A 116 -5.28 2.89 1.88
N ALA A 117 -4.26 2.02 1.99
CA ALA A 117 -3.60 1.76 3.27
C ALA A 117 -2.94 3.02 3.83
N TYR A 118 -2.23 3.80 3.01
CA TYR A 118 -1.64 5.08 3.44
C TYR A 118 -2.70 6.12 3.79
N LEU A 119 -3.78 6.22 3.01
CA LEU A 119 -4.88 7.15 3.32
C LEU A 119 -5.58 6.79 4.62
N ALA A 120 -5.76 5.50 4.93
CA ALA A 120 -6.38 5.05 6.16
C ALA A 120 -5.56 5.39 7.42
N TYR A 121 -4.27 5.69 7.30
CA TYR A 121 -3.47 6.23 8.41
C TYR A 121 -3.81 7.68 8.76
N LEU A 122 -4.41 8.46 7.85
CA LEU A 122 -4.70 9.88 8.10
C LEU A 122 -5.54 10.09 9.37
N PRO A 123 -6.72 9.48 9.53
CA PRO A 123 -7.52 9.67 10.74
C PRO A 123 -6.87 9.05 11.99
N LEU A 124 -5.99 8.06 11.84
CA LEU A 124 -5.36 7.37 12.96
C LEU A 124 -4.15 8.12 13.51
N LEU A 125 -3.29 8.62 12.63
CA LEU A 125 -1.99 9.20 12.99
C LEU A 125 -1.97 10.73 12.88
N PHE A 126 -2.87 11.31 12.11
CA PHE A 126 -2.92 12.75 11.82
C PHE A 126 -4.35 13.30 11.94
N PRO A 127 -5.06 13.08 13.08
CA PRO A 127 -6.46 13.50 13.25
C PRO A 127 -6.66 15.02 13.15
N GLN A 128 -5.57 15.80 13.26
CA GLN A 128 -5.60 17.26 13.09
C GLN A 128 -5.65 17.71 11.63
N ILE A 129 -5.42 16.82 10.66
CA ILE A 129 -5.50 17.17 9.23
C ILE A 129 -6.98 17.26 8.82
N ASN A 130 -7.37 18.44 8.34
CA ASN A 130 -8.72 18.62 7.79
C ASN A 130 -8.83 17.94 6.42
N LEU A 131 -9.71 16.96 6.31
CA LEU A 131 -10.02 16.24 5.08
C LEU A 131 -11.28 16.76 4.35
N ASP A 132 -11.94 17.80 4.84
CA ASP A 132 -13.13 18.36 4.18
C ASP A 132 -12.87 18.82 2.73
N PRO A 133 -11.67 19.34 2.38
CA PRO A 133 -11.35 19.68 1.00
C PRO A 133 -11.22 18.47 0.05
N TYR A 134 -11.22 17.24 0.58
CA TYR A 134 -10.91 16.00 -0.16
C TYR A 134 -12.02 14.96 0.02
N PRO A 135 -13.22 15.19 -0.54
CA PRO A 135 -14.39 14.34 -0.31
C PRO A 135 -14.22 12.90 -0.82
N SER A 136 -13.51 12.71 -1.95
CA SER A 136 -13.27 11.38 -2.51
C SER A 136 -12.29 10.57 -1.66
N ILE A 137 -11.28 11.23 -1.08
CA ILE A 137 -10.37 10.60 -0.12
C ILE A 137 -11.14 10.16 1.13
N ARG A 138 -12.02 11.00 1.67
CA ARG A 138 -12.86 10.65 2.83
C ARG A 138 -13.70 9.40 2.55
N THR A 139 -14.44 9.41 1.44
CA THR A 139 -15.24 8.26 1.02
C THR A 139 -14.39 7.01 0.84
N THR A 140 -13.20 7.14 0.25
CA THR A 140 -12.26 6.03 0.09
C THR A 140 -11.79 5.47 1.43
N ILE A 141 -11.48 6.33 2.41
CA ILE A 141 -11.10 5.88 3.77
C ILE A 141 -12.25 5.12 4.42
N GLU A 142 -13.48 5.64 4.35
CA GLU A 142 -14.67 4.98 4.88
C GLU A 142 -14.89 3.60 4.25
N HIS A 143 -14.75 3.49 2.92
CA HIS A 143 -14.90 2.22 2.20
C HIS A 143 -13.83 1.20 2.58
N VAL A 144 -12.55 1.61 2.66
CA VAL A 144 -11.49 0.66 3.01
C VAL A 144 -11.62 0.17 4.45
N GLN A 145 -12.04 1.02 5.38
CA GLN A 145 -12.26 0.65 6.79
C GLN A 145 -13.38 -0.37 6.96
N GLN A 146 -14.31 -0.45 6.03
CA GLN A 146 -15.40 -1.43 6.04
C GLN A 146 -15.01 -2.77 5.38
N ARG A 147 -13.87 -2.85 4.69
CA ARG A 147 -13.43 -4.11 4.06
C ARG A 147 -13.11 -5.16 5.14
N PRO A 148 -13.63 -6.40 5.00
CA PRO A 148 -13.35 -7.46 5.98
C PRO A 148 -11.86 -7.70 6.22
N ALA A 149 -11.05 -7.69 5.15
CA ALA A 149 -9.60 -7.86 5.25
C ALA A 149 -8.92 -6.73 6.06
N TYR A 150 -9.37 -5.47 5.88
CA TYR A 150 -8.86 -4.33 6.66
C TYR A 150 -9.24 -4.49 8.14
N ARG A 151 -10.51 -4.75 8.42
CA ARG A 151 -11.01 -4.94 9.80
C ARG A 151 -10.24 -6.02 10.53
N LYS A 152 -10.07 -7.18 9.89
CA LYS A 152 -9.30 -8.29 10.43
C LYS A 152 -7.83 -7.90 10.70
N ALA A 153 -7.18 -7.20 9.77
CA ALA A 153 -5.80 -6.76 9.93
C ALA A 153 -5.64 -5.74 11.08
N MET A 154 -6.66 -4.90 11.32
CA MET A 154 -6.67 -3.89 12.37
C MET A 154 -7.22 -4.40 13.72
N GLY A 155 -7.63 -5.66 13.81
CA GLY A 155 -8.17 -6.25 15.04
C GLY A 155 -9.56 -5.73 15.43
N HIS A 156 -10.40 -5.41 14.44
CA HIS A 156 -11.76 -4.89 14.63
C HIS A 156 -12.86 -5.96 14.48
N ASP A 157 -12.51 -7.24 14.51
CA ASP A 157 -13.47 -8.38 14.45
C ASP A 157 -14.01 -8.72 15.82
#